data_7a56d2b07449974e87bec36d52823834
#
_entry.id   7a56d2b07449974e87bec36d52823834
#
_cell.length_a   1.000
_cell.length_b   1.000
_cell.length_c   1.000
_cell.angle_alpha   90.00
_cell.angle_beta   90.00
_cell.angle_gamma   90.00
#
_symmetry.space_group_name_H-M   'P 1'
#
loop_
_entity.id
_entity.type
_entity.pdbx_description
1 polymer ?
#
loop_
_entity_poly.entity_id
_entity_poly.type
_entity_poly.pdbx_seq_one_letter_code
_entity_poly.pdbx_strand_id
1 'polypeptide(L)'
;MVQIKNQIMKKVFLFVLVAASLVACTNADKKTTETVEATTEKVEHLYKPTYTDNFKMGDQKNVLLAEQFHKVLFEKNFKAAGDMMSDTALMNAEDGSVVKGKDSILAYMEKNFNGVTFTNYSIVGIFAVVGENGHQWVDMWDEADLVFADGKTQKVQWMDAFRFEDGKIVHFVGFGKAVK
;
A
#
# COMPACT_ATOMS: atom_id res chain seq x y z
N MET A 1 53.92 -56.72 6.04
CA MET A 1 53.23 -56.04 7.16
C MET A 1 53.31 -54.50 7.11
N VAL A 2 54.00 -53.91 6.15
CA VAL A 2 54.22 -52.45 6.03
C VAL A 2 53.15 -51.76 5.10
N GLN A 3 52.57 -52.47 4.14
CA GLN A 3 51.60 -51.87 3.20
C GLN A 3 50.21 -51.60 3.79
N ILE A 4 49.74 -52.34 4.78
CA ILE A 4 48.42 -52.20 5.38
C ILE A 4 48.37 -50.93 6.27
N LYS A 5 49.51 -50.59 6.95
CA LYS A 5 49.58 -49.40 7.79
C LYS A 5 49.48 -48.10 7.02
N ASN A 6 49.99 -48.04 5.77
CA ASN A 6 49.93 -46.83 4.94
C ASN A 6 48.56 -46.58 4.33
N GLN A 7 47.76 -47.63 4.10
CA GLN A 7 46.42 -47.46 3.61
C GLN A 7 45.42 -46.97 4.67
N ILE A 8 45.61 -47.38 5.93
CA ILE A 8 44.79 -46.97 7.05
C ILE A 8 45.07 -45.50 7.39
N MET A 9 46.32 -45.05 7.37
CA MET A 9 46.65 -43.64 7.59
C MET A 9 46.14 -42.72 6.50
N LYS A 10 46.13 -43.14 5.22
CA LYS A 10 45.57 -42.35 4.13
C LYS A 10 44.05 -42.21 4.24
N LYS A 11 43.35 -43.23 4.70
CA LYS A 11 41.89 -43.18 4.90
C LYS A 11 41.50 -42.35 6.11
N VAL A 12 42.28 -42.39 7.20
CA VAL A 12 42.03 -41.55 8.38
C VAL A 12 42.29 -40.06 8.07
N PHE A 13 43.34 -39.78 7.28
CA PHE A 13 43.63 -38.39 6.88
C PHE A 13 42.56 -37.81 5.95
N LEU A 14 41.99 -38.64 5.08
CA LEU A 14 40.89 -38.20 4.19
C LEU A 14 39.59 -37.95 4.96
N PHE A 15 39.31 -38.71 6.01
CA PHE A 15 38.12 -38.51 6.86
C PHE A 15 38.24 -37.27 7.75
N VAL A 16 39.45 -36.96 8.22
CA VAL A 16 39.66 -35.71 9.01
C VAL A 16 39.56 -34.46 8.14
N LEU A 17 39.97 -34.53 6.85
CA LEU A 17 39.85 -33.40 5.93
C LEU A 17 38.38 -33.12 5.50
N VAL A 18 37.57 -34.19 5.39
CA VAL A 18 36.13 -34.04 5.07
C VAL A 18 35.33 -33.54 6.29
N ALA A 19 35.73 -33.90 7.51
CA ALA A 19 35.09 -33.39 8.71
C ALA A 19 35.38 -31.89 8.97
N ALA A 20 36.59 -31.43 8.58
CA ALA A 20 36.96 -30.01 8.72
C ALA A 20 36.23 -29.09 7.71
N SER A 21 35.81 -29.62 6.54
CA SER A 21 35.06 -28.84 5.54
C SER A 21 33.58 -28.70 5.85
N LEU A 22 33.01 -29.50 6.77
CA LEU A 22 31.60 -29.39 7.17
C LEU A 22 31.35 -28.37 8.31
N VAL A 23 32.41 -27.92 9.00
CA VAL A 23 32.32 -26.91 10.06
C VAL A 23 32.42 -25.47 9.50
N ALA A 24 32.89 -25.31 8.26
CA ALA A 24 33.05 -23.99 7.62
C ALA A 24 31.78 -23.42 7.00
N CYS A 25 30.67 -24.18 6.97
CA CYS A 25 29.40 -23.71 6.37
C CYS A 25 28.32 -23.33 7.37
N THR A 26 28.62 -23.24 8.69
CA THR A 26 27.62 -22.81 9.68
C THR A 26 27.79 -21.37 10.18
N ASN A 27 28.75 -20.63 9.64
CA ASN A 27 28.80 -19.18 9.77
C ASN A 27 28.30 -18.53 8.47
N ALA A 28 27.14 -18.99 7.96
CA ALA A 28 26.33 -18.12 7.11
C ALA A 28 25.91 -16.93 7.98
N ASP A 29 26.47 -15.80 7.63
CA ASP A 29 26.17 -14.49 8.20
C ASP A 29 24.70 -14.42 8.62
N LYS A 30 24.43 -14.48 9.92
CA LYS A 30 23.31 -13.76 10.48
C LYS A 30 23.64 -12.30 10.17
N LYS A 31 23.27 -11.87 8.98
CA LYS A 31 23.04 -10.47 8.70
C LYS A 31 21.97 -10.07 9.72
N THR A 32 22.43 -9.66 10.89
CA THR A 32 21.64 -8.95 11.85
C THR A 32 21.13 -7.76 11.04
N THR A 33 19.90 -7.86 10.55
CA THR A 33 19.17 -6.70 10.08
C THR A 33 19.03 -5.88 11.35
N GLU A 34 20.01 -5.03 11.64
CA GLU A 34 19.82 -3.94 12.57
C GLU A 34 18.60 -3.22 12.04
N THR A 35 17.46 -3.47 12.68
CA THR A 35 16.30 -2.60 12.56
C THR A 35 16.81 -1.28 13.13
N VAL A 36 17.25 -0.40 12.24
CA VAL A 36 17.50 0.99 12.58
C VAL A 36 16.13 1.50 13.03
N GLU A 37 15.85 1.40 14.34
CA GLU A 37 14.81 2.20 14.93
C GLU A 37 15.22 3.64 14.64
N ALA A 38 14.60 4.22 13.63
CA ALA A 38 14.71 5.63 13.38
C ALA A 38 14.22 6.31 14.67
N THR A 39 15.15 6.78 15.49
CA THR A 39 14.85 7.68 16.59
C THR A 39 14.24 8.91 15.92
N THR A 40 12.92 8.95 15.87
CA THR A 40 12.19 10.11 15.41
C THR A 40 12.47 11.21 16.43
N GLU A 41 13.35 12.12 16.03
CA GLU A 41 13.58 13.35 16.77
C GLU A 41 12.21 14.03 16.92
N LYS A 42 11.81 14.32 18.17
CA LYS A 42 10.51 14.91 18.42
C LYS A 42 10.51 16.34 17.88
N VAL A 43 9.83 16.54 16.77
CA VAL A 43 9.67 17.86 16.16
C VAL A 43 8.70 18.69 16.98
N GLU A 44 9.08 19.91 17.36
CA GLU A 44 8.16 20.87 17.98
C GLU A 44 7.37 21.57 16.87
N HIS A 45 6.06 21.29 16.81
CA HIS A 45 5.19 21.86 15.79
C HIS A 45 4.81 23.30 16.11
N LEU A 46 4.95 24.21 15.13
CA LEU A 46 4.46 25.58 15.21
C LEU A 46 2.92 25.63 15.37
N TYR A 47 2.23 24.69 14.74
CA TYR A 47 0.78 24.51 14.82
C TYR A 47 0.49 23.06 15.20
N LYS A 48 -0.12 22.85 16.36
CA LYS A 48 -0.43 21.50 16.84
C LYS A 48 -1.46 20.83 15.92
N PRO A 49 -1.17 19.67 15.33
CA PRO A 49 -2.13 18.89 14.56
C PRO A 49 -3.34 18.52 15.43
N THR A 50 -4.55 18.63 14.87
CA THR A 50 -5.80 18.30 15.58
C THR A 50 -6.13 16.80 15.50
N TYR A 51 -5.50 16.06 14.57
CA TYR A 51 -5.76 14.65 14.35
C TYR A 51 -4.64 13.78 14.97
N THR A 52 -3.44 13.82 14.40
CA THR A 52 -2.24 13.17 14.92
C THR A 52 -1.01 13.73 14.22
N ASP A 53 0.12 13.75 14.91
CA ASP A 53 1.45 14.09 14.39
C ASP A 53 2.40 12.89 14.36
N ASN A 54 1.90 11.72 14.76
CA ASN A 54 2.69 10.50 14.85
C ASN A 54 2.06 9.39 14.02
N PHE A 55 2.66 9.15 12.86
CA PHE A 55 2.29 8.07 11.95
C PHE A 55 3.41 7.04 11.88
N LYS A 56 3.02 5.78 11.74
CA LYS A 56 3.90 4.65 11.38
C LYS A 56 3.44 4.05 10.07
N MET A 57 4.30 3.23 9.45
CA MET A 57 3.88 2.45 8.29
C MET A 57 2.70 1.56 8.65
N GLY A 58 1.65 1.62 7.84
CA GLY A 58 0.42 0.85 7.99
C GLY A 58 0.45 -0.51 7.29
N ASP A 59 -0.67 -1.24 7.36
CA ASP A 59 -0.81 -2.54 6.72
C ASP A 59 -0.85 -2.39 5.18
N GLN A 60 0.12 -3.03 4.52
CA GLN A 60 0.24 -3.00 3.06
C GLN A 60 -0.93 -3.69 2.33
N LYS A 61 -1.73 -4.50 3.02
CA LYS A 61 -2.97 -5.06 2.46
C LYS A 61 -3.97 -3.96 2.11
N ASN A 62 -3.99 -2.86 2.87
CA ASN A 62 -4.87 -1.74 2.60
C ASN A 62 -4.48 -1.01 1.29
N VAL A 63 -3.18 -1.00 0.93
CA VAL A 63 -2.71 -0.51 -0.38
C VAL A 63 -3.39 -1.27 -1.51
N LEU A 64 -3.36 -2.60 -1.47
CA LEU A 64 -4.01 -3.44 -2.49
C LEU A 64 -5.53 -3.23 -2.54
N LEU A 65 -6.17 -2.98 -1.37
CA LEU A 65 -7.60 -2.68 -1.32
C LEU A 65 -7.92 -1.34 -1.98
N ALA A 66 -7.09 -0.30 -1.76
CA ALA A 66 -7.25 1.00 -2.41
C ALA A 66 -7.09 0.89 -3.94
N GLU A 67 -6.07 0.19 -4.41
CA GLU A 67 -5.86 -0.08 -5.84
C GLU A 67 -7.04 -0.85 -6.46
N GLN A 68 -7.53 -1.89 -5.79
CA GLN A 68 -8.69 -2.66 -6.23
C GLN A 68 -9.96 -1.81 -6.28
N PHE A 69 -10.16 -0.93 -5.30
CA PHE A 69 -11.29 0.00 -5.28
C PHE A 69 -11.28 0.91 -6.50
N HIS A 70 -10.15 1.57 -6.81
CA HIS A 70 -10.01 2.40 -8.00
C HIS A 70 -10.25 1.61 -9.29
N LYS A 71 -9.68 0.40 -9.38
CA LYS A 71 -9.88 -0.46 -10.54
C LYS A 71 -11.37 -0.72 -10.80
N VAL A 72 -12.11 -1.22 -9.81
CA VAL A 72 -13.54 -1.56 -9.99
C VAL A 72 -14.39 -0.31 -10.21
N LEU A 73 -14.01 0.83 -9.61
CA LEU A 73 -14.70 2.11 -9.79
C LEU A 73 -14.54 2.64 -11.22
N PHE A 74 -13.33 2.61 -11.77
CA PHE A 74 -13.05 3.05 -13.14
C PHE A 74 -13.64 2.10 -14.20
N GLU A 75 -13.78 0.82 -13.88
CA GLU A 75 -14.54 -0.15 -14.66
C GLU A 75 -16.06 0.01 -14.51
N LYS A 76 -16.53 0.97 -13.70
CA LYS A 76 -17.95 1.24 -13.39
C LYS A 76 -18.65 0.03 -12.75
N ASN A 77 -17.90 -0.82 -12.08
CA ASN A 77 -18.45 -1.91 -11.28
C ASN A 77 -18.82 -1.41 -9.87
N PHE A 78 -19.85 -0.55 -9.81
CA PHE A 78 -20.30 0.10 -8.57
C PHE A 78 -20.72 -0.90 -7.49
N LYS A 79 -21.25 -2.06 -7.89
CA LYS A 79 -21.55 -3.12 -6.93
C LYS A 79 -20.30 -3.61 -6.22
N ALA A 80 -19.25 -3.94 -6.97
CA ALA A 80 -17.98 -4.38 -6.37
C ALA A 80 -17.33 -3.30 -5.53
N ALA A 81 -17.40 -2.01 -5.96
CA ALA A 81 -16.95 -0.89 -5.15
C ALA A 81 -17.73 -0.79 -3.83
N GLY A 82 -19.04 -0.98 -3.86
CA GLY A 82 -19.88 -1.02 -2.66
C GLY A 82 -19.54 -2.15 -1.70
N ASP A 83 -19.21 -3.33 -2.24
CA ASP A 83 -18.81 -4.48 -1.42
C ASP A 83 -17.48 -4.22 -0.65
N MET A 84 -16.70 -3.22 -1.05
CA MET A 84 -15.44 -2.80 -0.38
C MET A 84 -15.66 -1.70 0.66
N MET A 85 -16.83 -1.09 0.74
CA MET A 85 -17.16 -0.01 1.67
C MET A 85 -17.96 -0.50 2.88
N SER A 86 -17.84 0.20 4.00
CA SER A 86 -18.76 0.09 5.13
C SER A 86 -20.11 0.72 4.78
N ASP A 87 -21.21 0.21 5.34
CA ASP A 87 -22.54 0.78 5.14
C ASP A 87 -22.65 2.23 5.63
N THR A 88 -21.84 2.59 6.61
CA THR A 88 -21.78 3.94 7.21
C THR A 88 -20.62 4.78 6.66
N ALA A 89 -20.02 4.40 5.54
CA ALA A 89 -18.88 5.12 4.96
C ALA A 89 -19.20 6.61 4.74
N LEU A 90 -18.14 7.43 4.81
CA LEU A 90 -18.18 8.87 4.59
C LEU A 90 -17.32 9.21 3.39
N MET A 91 -17.77 10.10 2.53
CA MET A 91 -16.97 10.65 1.44
C MET A 91 -16.97 12.18 1.51
N ASN A 92 -15.78 12.76 1.44
CA ASN A 92 -15.58 14.17 1.16
C ASN A 92 -15.18 14.29 -0.31
N ALA A 93 -16.09 14.79 -1.14
CA ALA A 93 -15.87 14.87 -2.58
C ALA A 93 -15.13 16.16 -2.97
N GLU A 94 -14.52 16.14 -4.18
CA GLU A 94 -13.74 17.27 -4.73
C GLU A 94 -14.53 18.58 -4.83
N ASP A 95 -15.83 18.51 -5.01
CA ASP A 95 -16.73 19.70 -5.07
C ASP A 95 -17.07 20.28 -3.68
N GLY A 96 -16.49 19.70 -2.61
CA GLY A 96 -16.72 20.10 -1.22
C GLY A 96 -17.97 19.46 -0.61
N SER A 97 -18.71 18.63 -1.33
CA SER A 97 -19.85 17.92 -0.76
C SER A 97 -19.41 16.80 0.19
N VAL A 98 -20.25 16.55 1.22
CA VAL A 98 -20.06 15.47 2.18
C VAL A 98 -21.18 14.46 1.99
N VAL A 99 -20.85 13.26 1.49
CA VAL A 99 -21.80 12.19 1.21
C VAL A 99 -21.69 11.11 2.28
N LYS A 100 -22.83 10.71 2.86
CA LYS A 100 -22.88 9.76 3.97
C LYS A 100 -23.63 8.50 3.57
N GLY A 101 -23.04 7.36 3.92
CA GLY A 101 -23.57 6.03 3.65
C GLY A 101 -23.23 5.52 2.26
N LYS A 102 -22.91 4.24 2.21
CA LYS A 102 -22.46 3.52 1.02
C LYS A 102 -23.34 3.76 -0.21
N ASP A 103 -24.64 3.58 -0.06
CA ASP A 103 -25.57 3.69 -1.20
C ASP A 103 -25.62 5.11 -1.77
N SER A 104 -25.54 6.12 -0.91
CA SER A 104 -25.48 7.53 -1.35
C SER A 104 -24.16 7.85 -2.05
N ILE A 105 -23.04 7.27 -1.55
CA ILE A 105 -21.72 7.42 -2.17
C ILE A 105 -21.71 6.78 -3.56
N LEU A 106 -22.25 5.56 -3.69
CA LEU A 106 -22.34 4.88 -4.98
C LEU A 106 -23.19 5.65 -5.98
N ALA A 107 -24.35 6.17 -5.56
CA ALA A 107 -25.22 6.98 -6.42
C ALA A 107 -24.52 8.27 -6.87
N TYR A 108 -23.74 8.91 -5.98
CA TYR A 108 -22.94 10.08 -6.32
C TYR A 108 -21.86 9.73 -7.36
N MET A 109 -21.10 8.65 -7.14
CA MET A 109 -20.05 8.19 -8.07
C MET A 109 -20.63 7.79 -9.42
N GLU A 110 -21.72 7.03 -9.44
CA GLU A 110 -22.40 6.62 -10.66
C GLU A 110 -22.86 7.84 -11.48
N LYS A 111 -23.46 8.82 -10.83
CA LYS A 111 -23.89 10.07 -11.48
C LYS A 111 -22.72 10.83 -12.09
N ASN A 112 -21.58 10.94 -11.39
CA ASN A 112 -20.44 11.75 -11.84
C ASN A 112 -19.57 11.00 -12.87
N PHE A 113 -19.54 9.68 -12.83
CA PHE A 113 -18.74 8.87 -13.78
C PHE A 113 -19.55 8.40 -14.99
N ASN A 114 -20.87 8.69 -15.01
CA ASN A 114 -21.68 8.43 -16.18
C ASN A 114 -21.20 9.31 -17.37
N GLY A 115 -20.94 8.67 -18.51
CA GLY A 115 -20.46 9.39 -19.70
C GLY A 115 -18.95 9.72 -19.70
N VAL A 116 -18.21 9.30 -18.68
CA VAL A 116 -16.75 9.46 -18.62
C VAL A 116 -16.09 8.08 -18.75
N THR A 117 -15.02 7.97 -19.53
CA THR A 117 -14.16 6.77 -19.58
C THR A 117 -12.78 7.16 -19.06
N PHE A 118 -12.23 6.34 -18.18
CA PHE A 118 -10.88 6.51 -17.65
C PHE A 118 -9.90 5.74 -18.50
N THR A 119 -8.85 6.41 -18.99
CA THR A 119 -7.79 5.81 -19.79
C THR A 119 -6.42 6.27 -19.27
N ASN A 120 -5.37 5.55 -19.62
CA ASN A 120 -3.99 5.89 -19.23
C ASN A 120 -3.80 6.10 -17.71
N TYR A 121 -4.56 5.33 -16.91
CA TYR A 121 -4.45 5.42 -15.45
C TYR A 121 -3.07 4.98 -14.97
N SER A 122 -2.49 5.76 -14.06
CA SER A 122 -1.23 5.42 -13.40
C SER A 122 -1.21 5.96 -11.97
N ILE A 123 -0.62 5.16 -11.09
CA ILE A 123 -0.33 5.56 -9.70
C ILE A 123 1.05 6.18 -9.68
N VAL A 124 1.14 7.43 -9.20
CA VAL A 124 2.39 8.18 -9.06
C VAL A 124 3.07 7.84 -7.74
N GLY A 125 2.29 7.66 -6.68
CA GLY A 125 2.77 7.25 -5.37
C GLY A 125 1.62 6.74 -4.50
N ILE A 126 1.90 5.75 -3.66
CA ILE A 126 0.93 5.18 -2.74
C ILE A 126 1.64 4.66 -1.50
N PHE A 127 1.05 4.88 -0.33
CA PHE A 127 1.56 4.34 0.93
C PHE A 127 0.45 4.18 1.96
N ALA A 128 0.65 3.24 2.89
CA ALA A 128 -0.24 3.04 4.03
C ALA A 128 0.42 3.56 5.31
N VAL A 129 -0.37 4.21 6.16
CA VAL A 129 0.04 4.67 7.49
C VAL A 129 -0.98 4.32 8.56
N VAL A 130 -0.52 4.23 9.81
CA VAL A 130 -1.36 4.10 10.99
C VAL A 130 -0.99 5.20 11.99
N GLY A 131 -1.98 5.98 12.40
CA GLY A 131 -1.82 7.00 13.43
C GLY A 131 -1.83 6.42 14.85
N GLU A 132 -1.39 7.20 15.85
CA GLU A 132 -1.46 6.80 17.26
C GLU A 132 -2.89 6.46 17.73
N ASN A 133 -3.89 7.06 17.09
CA ASN A 133 -5.31 6.77 17.32
C ASN A 133 -5.78 5.43 16.76
N GLY A 134 -4.86 4.65 16.15
CA GLY A 134 -5.16 3.36 15.52
C GLY A 134 -5.84 3.44 14.16
N HIS A 135 -6.12 4.64 13.65
CA HIS A 135 -6.74 4.79 12.33
C HIS A 135 -5.74 4.45 11.22
N GLN A 136 -6.16 3.57 10.33
CA GLN A 136 -5.36 3.14 9.19
C GLN A 136 -5.77 3.91 7.95
N TRP A 137 -4.81 4.53 7.30
CA TRP A 137 -5.00 5.31 6.10
C TRP A 137 -4.13 4.78 4.95
N VAL A 138 -4.63 4.95 3.74
CA VAL A 138 -3.84 4.85 2.52
C VAL A 138 -3.97 6.18 1.81
N ASP A 139 -2.83 6.80 1.54
CA ASP A 139 -2.74 8.00 0.73
C ASP A 139 -2.17 7.64 -0.63
N MET A 140 -2.73 8.21 -1.69
CA MET A 140 -2.39 7.90 -3.06
C MET A 140 -2.37 9.15 -3.92
N TRP A 141 -1.37 9.26 -4.77
CA TRP A 141 -1.33 10.22 -5.89
C TRP A 141 -1.43 9.44 -7.18
N ASP A 142 -2.35 9.81 -8.00
CA ASP A 142 -2.60 9.13 -9.25
C ASP A 142 -3.06 10.09 -10.36
N GLU A 143 -3.12 9.58 -11.58
CA GLU A 143 -3.54 10.34 -12.74
C GLU A 143 -4.22 9.46 -13.78
N ALA A 144 -5.12 10.06 -14.54
CA ALA A 144 -5.72 9.43 -15.72
C ALA A 144 -6.12 10.48 -16.76
N ASP A 145 -6.43 10.01 -17.95
CA ASP A 145 -7.14 10.79 -18.94
C ASP A 145 -8.63 10.45 -18.84
N LEU A 146 -9.45 11.49 -18.66
CA LEU A 146 -10.92 11.42 -18.74
C LEU A 146 -11.35 11.64 -20.18
N VAL A 147 -11.98 10.64 -20.78
CA VAL A 147 -12.58 10.76 -22.11
C VAL A 147 -14.09 10.96 -21.94
N PHE A 148 -14.59 12.13 -22.34
CA PHE A 148 -15.99 12.50 -22.24
C PHE A 148 -16.79 12.01 -23.45
N ALA A 149 -18.12 11.95 -23.31
CA ALA A 149 -19.03 11.51 -24.36
C ALA A 149 -18.95 12.33 -25.68
N ASP A 150 -18.52 13.59 -25.60
CA ASP A 150 -18.28 14.47 -26.75
C ASP A 150 -16.91 14.26 -27.41
N GLY A 151 -16.12 13.27 -26.95
CA GLY A 151 -14.80 12.93 -27.45
C GLY A 151 -13.66 13.80 -26.92
N LYS A 152 -13.94 14.80 -26.08
CA LYS A 152 -12.89 15.58 -25.43
C LYS A 152 -12.16 14.73 -24.43
N THR A 153 -10.87 15.01 -24.28
CA THR A 153 -10.01 14.36 -23.27
C THR A 153 -9.44 15.41 -22.32
N GLN A 154 -9.47 15.10 -21.03
CA GLN A 154 -8.90 15.93 -19.99
C GLN A 154 -8.01 15.08 -19.08
N LYS A 155 -6.73 15.42 -18.98
CA LYS A 155 -5.86 14.80 -17.97
C LYS A 155 -6.21 15.36 -16.59
N VAL A 156 -6.37 14.47 -15.61
CA VAL A 156 -6.63 14.81 -14.22
C VAL A 156 -5.61 14.12 -13.33
N GLN A 157 -5.17 14.81 -12.29
CA GLN A 157 -4.38 14.29 -11.19
C GLN A 157 -5.18 14.35 -9.92
N TRP A 158 -5.12 13.28 -9.13
CA TRP A 158 -5.78 13.19 -7.83
C TRP A 158 -4.78 13.00 -6.69
N MET A 159 -5.24 13.36 -5.51
CA MET A 159 -4.68 13.00 -4.24
C MET A 159 -5.83 12.46 -3.39
N ASP A 160 -5.83 11.18 -3.17
CA ASP A 160 -6.88 10.45 -2.49
C ASP A 160 -6.39 9.89 -1.16
N ALA A 161 -7.27 9.94 -0.14
CA ALA A 161 -7.02 9.36 1.16
C ALA A 161 -8.17 8.42 1.54
N PHE A 162 -7.86 7.17 1.88
CA PHE A 162 -8.80 6.15 2.29
C PHE A 162 -8.54 5.72 3.72
N ARG A 163 -9.54 5.82 4.59
CA ARG A 163 -9.47 5.22 5.91
C ARG A 163 -10.11 3.84 5.89
N PHE A 164 -9.40 2.87 6.48
CA PHE A 164 -9.83 1.48 6.56
C PHE A 164 -10.11 1.08 8.01
N GLU A 165 -11.21 0.32 8.19
CA GLU A 165 -11.53 -0.41 9.42
C GLU A 165 -12.03 -1.80 9.00
N ASP A 166 -11.51 -2.86 9.60
CA ASP A 166 -11.89 -4.25 9.34
C ASP A 166 -11.90 -4.63 7.84
N GLY A 167 -10.92 -4.10 7.08
CA GLY A 167 -10.78 -4.35 5.65
C GLY A 167 -11.84 -3.67 4.77
N LYS A 168 -12.57 -2.68 5.32
CA LYS A 168 -13.56 -1.88 4.60
C LYS A 168 -13.13 -0.41 4.57
N ILE A 169 -13.46 0.29 3.49
CA ILE A 169 -13.35 1.74 3.41
C ILE A 169 -14.46 2.34 4.27
N VAL A 170 -14.07 3.11 5.28
CA VAL A 170 -14.99 3.84 6.17
C VAL A 170 -14.97 5.34 5.93
N HIS A 171 -13.93 5.86 5.29
CA HIS A 171 -13.84 7.26 4.90
C HIS A 171 -12.99 7.39 3.64
N PHE A 172 -13.44 8.22 2.73
CA PHE A 172 -12.75 8.55 1.49
C PHE A 172 -12.71 10.08 1.32
N VAL A 173 -11.54 10.61 1.00
CA VAL A 173 -11.33 12.04 0.70
C VAL A 173 -10.59 12.12 -0.62
N GLY A 174 -11.14 12.84 -1.59
CA GLY A 174 -10.51 13.04 -2.89
C GLY A 174 -10.28 14.52 -3.20
N PHE A 175 -9.14 14.84 -3.78
CA PHE A 175 -8.78 16.14 -4.31
C PHE A 175 -8.27 15.98 -5.73
N GLY A 176 -9.00 16.48 -6.71
CA GLY A 176 -8.62 16.41 -8.11
C GLY A 176 -8.32 17.77 -8.72
N LYS A 177 -7.44 17.78 -9.71
CA LYS A 177 -7.19 18.95 -10.56
C LYS A 177 -7.00 18.55 -12.02
N ALA A 178 -7.58 19.33 -12.91
CA ALA A 178 -7.26 19.25 -14.33
C ALA A 178 -5.82 19.73 -14.59
N VAL A 179 -5.10 18.97 -15.42
CA VAL A 179 -3.75 19.32 -15.89
C VAL A 179 -3.88 19.95 -17.26
N LYS A 180 -3.20 21.08 -17.47
CA LYS A 180 -3.15 21.79 -18.76
C LYS A 180 -2.05 21.23 -19.65
#